data_57a17122853082c4e52a1b4a1cc84614
#
_entry.id   57a17122853082c4e52a1b4a1cc84614
#
_cell.length_a   1.000
_cell.length_b   1.000
_cell.length_c   1.000
_cell.angle_alpha   90.00
_cell.angle_beta   90.00
_cell.angle_gamma   90.00
#
_symmetry.space_group_name_H-M   'P 1'
#
loop_
_entity.id
_entity.type
_entity.pdbx_description
1 polymer ?
#
loop_
_entity_poly.entity_id
_entity_poly.type
_entity_poly.pdbx_seq_one_letter_code
_entity_poly.pdbx_strand_id
1 'polypeptide(L)'
;MAAGRVDVFGIAGLAGVLDDRFRLAMRGRRTALPRHQTLNTTLDWSHELLPETERLVLRRLAVFAGFFTITEATGVLVDGGGADNLESIANLAAKSLLVVNLETPVATYRLLETTRAYALQKLEESGERMAYARRHARQCLAAMEAANAAWEASPPETWLARHRHLIDDVRAALDLSFRTEDEAATAVALTVAAVPLWYQLSLLSECYQRACHALRLPAAARSPTQEMRLYAAVAWCLMQIKGFVQETRDTWTTLLALSRENNDSDHQLRALWGLWAARISEGALRTALALAEEFSSLAQPTSEIDRCVGDRMLGHSLHLLGDQAPAREHLERMLANYAPPATGAQAMRYIFDQKALARCFLARIRWLQGYPDQAMEIACDVTSDERARGDALSLCQVLVQAACPIGLMVGDLAAVEEFVSDLIELSVRHDWHFWHAFGTCFRGVLTVQRGDLAAGLHLLEEALSGLRNIDFGVHYLYFLCEYASALGLAGRTDRGLDAIEQAIARSDRNDERWCIAEVLRLRGELLHRQGELESADAAFATARVWAERQGALSLSLRIATGAARLWQDMGRAAAARAELTAVCGRFTEGFGTADYRNARAILDGVNPAVARR
;
A
#
# COMPACT_ATOMS: atom_id res chain seq x y z
N MET A 1 32.12 11.28 19.17
CA MET A 1 33.31 10.78 18.42
C MET A 1 32.97 9.68 17.40
N ALA A 2 32.06 8.75 17.67
CA ALA A 2 31.65 7.72 16.68
C ALA A 2 30.95 8.32 15.46
N ALA A 3 30.03 9.27 15.64
CA ALA A 3 29.30 9.92 14.55
C ALA A 3 30.19 10.62 13.49
N GLY A 4 31.36 11.15 13.89
CA GLY A 4 32.29 11.81 12.96
C GLY A 4 33.15 10.84 12.11
N ARG A 5 32.92 9.55 12.17
CA ARG A 5 33.64 8.52 11.39
C ARG A 5 32.73 7.66 10.52
N VAL A 6 31.45 7.99 10.47
CA VAL A 6 30.46 7.29 9.62
C VAL A 6 30.84 7.39 8.14
N ASP A 7 31.38 8.54 7.72
CA ASP A 7 31.78 8.79 6.34
C ASP A 7 32.98 7.95 5.87
N VAL A 8 33.77 7.39 6.82
CA VAL A 8 34.97 6.59 6.51
C VAL A 8 34.69 5.08 6.57
N PHE A 9 33.80 4.65 7.46
CA PHE A 9 33.57 3.22 7.74
C PHE A 9 32.18 2.73 7.40
N GLY A 10 31.25 3.62 7.06
CA GLY A 10 29.83 3.32 6.92
C GLY A 10 29.19 2.87 8.25
N ILE A 11 27.86 2.82 8.32
CA ILE A 11 27.13 2.45 9.55
C ILE A 11 27.42 1.00 9.95
N ALA A 12 27.45 0.07 8.99
CA ALA A 12 27.71 -1.36 9.25
C ALA A 12 29.17 -1.62 9.68
N GLY A 13 30.14 -0.94 9.06
CA GLY A 13 31.55 -1.05 9.44
C GLY A 13 31.84 -0.43 10.81
N LEU A 14 31.16 0.68 11.15
CA LEU A 14 31.28 1.32 12.46
C LEU A 14 30.63 0.46 13.57
N ALA A 15 29.50 -0.19 13.30
CA ALA A 15 28.86 -1.13 14.22
C ALA A 15 29.76 -2.34 14.51
N GLY A 16 30.38 -2.93 13.48
CA GLY A 16 31.32 -4.04 13.65
C GLY A 16 32.58 -3.64 14.45
N VAL A 17 33.12 -2.44 14.21
CA VAL A 17 34.27 -1.93 14.97
C VAL A 17 33.91 -1.56 16.41
N LEU A 18 32.68 -1.13 16.67
CA LEU A 18 32.17 -0.90 18.02
C LEU A 18 31.95 -2.22 18.76
N ASP A 19 31.36 -3.24 18.11
CA ASP A 19 31.13 -4.57 18.67
C ASP A 19 32.46 -5.29 18.98
N ASP A 20 33.45 -5.24 18.09
CA ASP A 20 34.78 -5.85 18.32
C ASP A 20 35.57 -5.12 19.41
N ARG A 21 35.45 -3.80 19.52
CA ARG A 21 36.09 -3.06 20.62
C ARG A 21 35.40 -3.31 21.96
N PHE A 22 34.10 -3.47 22.00
CA PHE A 22 33.36 -3.89 23.19
C PHE A 22 33.74 -5.33 23.58
N ARG A 23 33.81 -6.26 22.63
CA ARG A 23 34.26 -7.65 22.88
C ARG A 23 35.73 -7.74 23.33
N LEU A 24 36.61 -6.89 22.77
CA LEU A 24 38.02 -6.81 23.18
C LEU A 24 38.18 -6.18 24.57
N ALA A 25 37.35 -5.19 24.93
CA ALA A 25 37.35 -4.58 26.26
C ALA A 25 36.85 -5.55 27.34
N MET A 26 35.90 -6.43 27.00
CA MET A 26 35.34 -7.44 27.91
C MET A 26 36.24 -8.68 28.10
N ARG A 27 37.19 -8.97 27.20
CA ARG A 27 38.12 -10.11 27.30
C ARG A 27 39.41 -9.79 28.06
N GLY A 28 39.33 -9.10 29.18
CA GLY A 28 40.38 -9.06 30.24
C GLY A 28 41.85 -9.04 29.80
N ARG A 29 42.20 -8.33 28.71
CA ARG A 29 43.62 -8.12 28.37
C ARG A 29 44.18 -6.96 29.14
N ARG A 30 45.31 -7.14 29.78
CA ARG A 30 46.12 -6.13 30.51
C ARG A 30 46.48 -4.85 29.69
N THR A 31 45.99 -4.76 28.43
CA THR A 31 46.21 -3.69 27.47
C THR A 31 44.97 -2.86 27.13
N ALA A 32 43.83 -3.07 27.81
CA ALA A 32 42.64 -2.23 27.63
C ALA A 32 42.90 -0.78 28.09
N LEU A 33 42.26 0.21 27.41
CA LEU A 33 42.42 1.62 27.79
C LEU A 33 42.02 1.83 29.26
N PRO A 34 42.74 2.67 30.04
CA PRO A 34 42.54 2.86 31.49
C PRO A 34 41.07 3.14 31.89
N ARG A 35 40.32 3.86 31.05
CA ARG A 35 38.89 4.17 31.28
C ARG A 35 37.96 2.95 31.22
N HIS A 36 38.31 1.91 30.48
CA HIS A 36 37.50 0.64 30.40
C HIS A 36 37.83 -0.30 31.54
N GLN A 37 39.08 -0.29 32.02
CA GLN A 37 39.47 -1.01 33.23
C GLN A 37 38.79 -0.40 34.46
N THR A 38 38.67 0.94 34.53
CA THR A 38 37.95 1.63 35.59
C THR A 38 36.46 1.36 35.60
N LEU A 39 35.82 1.24 34.44
CA LEU A 39 34.38 0.97 34.36
C LEU A 39 34.03 -0.46 34.82
N ASN A 40 34.80 -1.46 34.36
CA ASN A 40 34.60 -2.85 34.80
C ASN A 40 34.88 -2.99 36.29
N THR A 41 35.94 -2.39 36.79
CA THR A 41 36.26 -2.38 38.24
C THR A 41 35.15 -1.71 39.05
N THR A 42 34.54 -0.63 38.54
CA THR A 42 33.41 0.03 39.20
C THR A 42 32.17 -0.84 39.20
N LEU A 43 31.90 -1.58 38.10
CA LEU A 43 30.77 -2.50 38.01
C LEU A 43 31.00 -3.75 38.88
N ASP A 44 32.23 -4.28 38.94
CA ASP A 44 32.59 -5.39 39.84
C ASP A 44 32.34 -4.98 41.29
N TRP A 45 32.83 -3.83 41.71
CA TRP A 45 32.62 -3.30 43.06
C TRP A 45 31.13 -3.10 43.38
N SER A 46 30.35 -2.50 42.43
CA SER A 46 28.92 -2.32 42.60
C SER A 46 28.16 -3.66 42.68
N HIS A 47 28.59 -4.67 41.91
CA HIS A 47 28.02 -5.98 41.89
C HIS A 47 28.34 -6.77 43.20
N GLU A 48 29.56 -6.64 43.73
CA GLU A 48 29.99 -7.26 44.98
C GLU A 48 29.23 -6.73 46.22
N LEU A 49 28.78 -5.48 46.17
CA LEU A 49 27.98 -4.87 47.24
C LEU A 49 26.50 -5.30 47.22
N LEU A 50 26.03 -5.95 46.13
CA LEU A 50 24.65 -6.43 46.06
C LEU A 50 24.49 -7.72 46.92
N PRO A 51 23.33 -7.87 47.58
CA PRO A 51 22.89 -9.17 48.12
C PRO A 51 22.85 -10.24 47.03
N GLU A 52 23.03 -11.50 47.38
CA GLU A 52 23.08 -12.61 46.40
C GLU A 52 21.79 -12.70 45.59
N THR A 53 20.63 -12.43 46.18
CA THR A 53 19.32 -12.38 45.51
C THR A 53 19.28 -11.31 44.41
N GLU A 54 19.81 -10.11 44.67
CA GLU A 54 19.87 -9.05 43.70
C GLU A 54 20.91 -9.30 42.59
N ARG A 55 22.07 -9.90 42.92
CA ARG A 55 23.08 -10.35 41.91
C ARG A 55 22.47 -11.36 40.96
N LEU A 56 21.72 -12.31 41.49
CA LEU A 56 21.06 -13.36 40.72
C LEU A 56 20.00 -12.76 39.81
N VAL A 57 19.14 -11.85 40.30
CA VAL A 57 18.13 -11.17 39.49
C VAL A 57 18.77 -10.30 38.41
N LEU A 58 19.81 -9.51 38.76
CA LEU A 58 20.51 -8.65 37.81
C LEU A 58 21.10 -9.42 36.63
N ARG A 59 21.83 -10.53 36.89
CA ARG A 59 22.43 -11.34 35.82
C ARG A 59 21.38 -12.04 34.95
N ARG A 60 20.25 -12.49 35.52
CA ARG A 60 19.15 -13.13 34.80
C ARG A 60 18.34 -12.16 33.94
N LEU A 61 18.14 -10.93 34.42
CA LEU A 61 17.48 -9.88 33.64
C LEU A 61 18.30 -9.40 32.44
N ALA A 62 19.59 -9.71 32.37
CA ALA A 62 20.45 -9.33 31.26
C ALA A 62 20.07 -9.98 29.92
N VAL A 63 19.21 -11.00 29.91
CA VAL A 63 18.66 -11.61 28.67
C VAL A 63 17.77 -10.62 27.91
N PHE A 64 17.13 -9.70 28.61
CA PHE A 64 16.33 -8.64 27.96
C PHE A 64 17.25 -7.69 27.18
N ALA A 65 16.88 -7.45 25.91
CA ALA A 65 17.61 -6.56 25.02
C ALA A 65 17.05 -5.13 25.04
N GLY A 66 15.75 -5.00 25.30
CA GLY A 66 14.99 -3.77 25.30
C GLY A 66 14.42 -3.41 26.67
N PHE A 67 13.29 -2.72 26.60
CA PHE A 67 12.45 -2.46 27.77
C PHE A 67 11.56 -3.65 28.05
N PHE A 68 11.37 -3.98 29.31
CA PHE A 68 10.49 -5.06 29.76
C PHE A 68 9.58 -4.58 30.90
N THR A 69 8.43 -5.20 31.04
CA THR A 69 7.49 -4.98 32.16
C THR A 69 7.82 -5.90 33.32
N ILE A 70 7.22 -5.62 34.48
CA ILE A 70 7.34 -6.48 35.66
C ILE A 70 6.81 -7.91 35.37
N THR A 71 5.74 -8.02 34.59
CA THR A 71 5.14 -9.30 34.21
C THR A 71 6.11 -10.13 33.34
N GLU A 72 6.78 -9.51 32.38
CA GLU A 72 7.77 -10.17 31.54
C GLU A 72 9.00 -10.59 32.34
N ALA A 73 9.48 -9.74 33.25
CA ALA A 73 10.59 -10.06 34.14
C ALA A 73 10.28 -11.27 35.03
N THR A 74 9.11 -11.31 35.67
CA THR A 74 8.68 -12.43 36.51
C THR A 74 8.51 -13.72 35.74
N GLY A 75 8.08 -13.66 34.47
CA GLY A 75 7.98 -14.81 33.57
C GLY A 75 9.33 -15.44 33.24
N VAL A 76 10.43 -14.69 33.27
CA VAL A 76 11.80 -15.18 33.10
C VAL A 76 12.39 -15.68 34.45
N LEU A 77 12.08 -15.03 35.57
CA LEU A 77 12.65 -15.24 36.88
C LEU A 77 11.89 -16.30 37.71
N VAL A 78 11.41 -17.38 37.10
CA VAL A 78 10.51 -18.39 37.72
C VAL A 78 11.10 -19.12 38.95
N ASP A 79 12.42 -19.16 39.12
CA ASP A 79 13.09 -19.98 40.15
C ASP A 79 13.26 -19.32 41.53
N GLY A 80 12.66 -18.13 41.76
CA GLY A 80 12.69 -17.42 43.05
C GLY A 80 11.29 -17.15 43.56
N GLY A 81 11.07 -17.03 44.86
CA GLY A 81 9.78 -16.59 45.40
C GLY A 81 9.34 -15.30 44.70
N GLY A 82 8.12 -15.25 44.15
CA GLY A 82 7.66 -14.11 43.33
C GLY A 82 7.79 -12.75 44.05
N ALA A 83 7.61 -12.72 45.37
CA ALA A 83 7.77 -11.52 46.20
C ALA A 83 9.25 -11.06 46.26
N ASP A 84 10.19 -11.97 46.42
CA ASP A 84 11.62 -11.68 46.51
C ASP A 84 12.18 -11.11 45.20
N ASN A 85 11.69 -11.60 44.06
CA ASN A 85 12.06 -11.08 42.74
C ASN A 85 11.58 -9.64 42.52
N LEU A 86 10.35 -9.31 42.94
CA LEU A 86 9.79 -7.98 42.84
C LEU A 86 10.56 -6.98 43.70
N GLU A 87 10.89 -7.36 44.94
CA GLU A 87 11.70 -6.54 45.85
C GLU A 87 13.10 -6.30 45.28
N SER A 88 13.74 -7.36 44.73
CA SER A 88 15.05 -7.25 44.09
C SER A 88 15.02 -6.32 42.88
N ILE A 89 14.00 -6.35 42.02
CA ILE A 89 13.85 -5.43 40.88
C ILE A 89 13.70 -4.01 41.38
N ALA A 90 12.87 -3.75 42.41
CA ALA A 90 12.70 -2.43 42.99
C ALA A 90 14.01 -1.89 43.58
N ASN A 91 14.76 -2.72 44.30
CA ASN A 91 16.05 -2.38 44.87
C ASN A 91 17.12 -2.07 43.79
N LEU A 92 17.15 -2.86 42.71
CA LEU A 92 18.04 -2.61 41.56
C LEU A 92 17.70 -1.29 40.86
N ALA A 93 16.42 -0.94 40.74
CA ALA A 93 15.98 0.33 40.22
C ALA A 93 16.39 1.50 41.15
N ALA A 94 16.20 1.36 42.47
CA ALA A 94 16.63 2.35 43.47
C ALA A 94 18.14 2.58 43.47
N LYS A 95 18.93 1.53 43.13
CA LYS A 95 20.40 1.58 42.98
C LYS A 95 20.84 2.04 41.59
N SER A 96 19.92 2.49 40.73
CA SER A 96 20.18 2.94 39.35
C SER A 96 20.84 1.91 38.44
N LEU A 97 20.71 0.62 38.75
CA LEU A 97 21.14 -0.49 37.91
C LEU A 97 20.07 -0.87 36.88
N LEU A 98 18.81 -0.46 37.11
CA LEU A 98 17.70 -0.50 36.17
C LEU A 98 17.18 0.91 35.95
N VAL A 99 16.93 1.24 34.68
CA VAL A 99 16.22 2.47 34.29
C VAL A 99 14.74 2.17 34.26
N VAL A 100 13.93 3.04 34.87
CA VAL A 100 12.48 2.95 34.89
C VAL A 100 11.90 3.99 33.96
N ASN A 101 11.01 3.59 33.06
CA ASN A 101 10.23 4.49 32.20
C ASN A 101 8.77 4.45 32.67
N LEU A 102 8.25 5.61 33.08
CA LEU A 102 6.85 5.82 33.53
C LEU A 102 6.02 6.58 32.50
N GLU A 103 6.57 6.94 31.35
CA GLU A 103 5.86 7.66 30.27
C GLU A 103 4.95 6.74 29.44
N THR A 104 5.10 5.42 29.61
CA THR A 104 4.29 4.41 28.93
C THR A 104 3.06 4.02 29.76
N PRO A 105 1.97 3.50 29.15
CA PRO A 105 0.77 3.08 29.89
C PRO A 105 1.03 2.06 31.00
N VAL A 106 2.12 1.30 30.90
CA VAL A 106 2.61 0.36 31.91
C VAL A 106 4.07 0.69 32.17
N ALA A 107 4.49 0.73 33.44
CA ALA A 107 5.90 0.95 33.79
C ALA A 107 6.81 -0.09 33.13
N THR A 108 7.85 0.38 32.46
CA THR A 108 8.84 -0.48 31.81
C THR A 108 10.24 -0.24 32.38
N TYR A 109 11.04 -1.28 32.36
CA TYR A 109 12.38 -1.32 32.95
C TYR A 109 13.39 -1.74 31.89
N ARG A 110 14.63 -1.26 31.98
CA ARG A 110 15.74 -1.75 31.16
C ARG A 110 17.06 -1.65 31.88
N LEU A 111 18.01 -2.50 31.53
CA LEU A 111 19.41 -2.31 31.89
C LEU A 111 20.07 -1.32 30.93
N LEU A 112 20.95 -0.46 31.46
CA LEU A 112 21.84 0.31 30.60
C LEU A 112 22.77 -0.67 29.85
N GLU A 113 23.15 -0.33 28.62
CA GLU A 113 23.93 -1.20 27.74
C GLU A 113 25.20 -1.77 28.40
N THR A 114 25.93 -0.93 29.11
CA THR A 114 27.13 -1.33 29.86
C THR A 114 26.82 -2.27 31.02
N THR A 115 25.77 -2.00 31.77
CA THR A 115 25.29 -2.85 32.88
C THR A 115 24.80 -4.19 32.35
N ARG A 116 24.06 -4.17 31.23
CA ARG A 116 23.55 -5.36 30.56
C ARG A 116 24.70 -6.27 30.07
N ALA A 117 25.69 -5.68 29.37
CA ALA A 117 26.85 -6.41 28.87
C ALA A 117 27.64 -7.09 30.00
N TYR A 118 27.85 -6.38 31.12
CA TYR A 118 28.49 -6.91 32.32
C TYR A 118 27.66 -8.05 32.95
N ALA A 119 26.35 -7.83 33.12
CA ALA A 119 25.45 -8.83 33.70
C ALA A 119 25.32 -10.10 32.81
N LEU A 120 25.35 -9.95 31.47
CA LEU A 120 25.41 -11.06 30.54
C LEU A 120 26.69 -11.89 30.69
N GLN A 121 27.83 -11.20 30.90
CA GLN A 121 29.08 -11.90 31.19
C GLN A 121 28.98 -12.73 32.50
N LYS A 122 28.37 -12.15 33.56
CA LYS A 122 28.14 -12.86 34.82
C LYS A 122 27.16 -14.04 34.66
N LEU A 123 26.18 -13.91 33.78
CA LEU A 123 25.26 -15.00 33.43
C LEU A 123 25.97 -16.10 32.65
N GLU A 124 26.92 -15.78 31.77
CA GLU A 124 27.77 -16.74 31.06
C GLU A 124 28.68 -17.48 32.04
N GLU A 125 29.36 -16.74 32.93
CA GLU A 125 30.26 -17.27 33.96
C GLU A 125 29.52 -18.26 34.92
N SER A 126 28.22 -18.01 35.17
CA SER A 126 27.38 -18.93 35.98
C SER A 126 26.90 -20.19 35.24
N GLY A 127 27.09 -20.29 33.93
CA GLY A 127 26.59 -21.38 33.09
C GLY A 127 25.08 -21.34 32.83
N GLU A 128 24.35 -20.33 33.33
CA GLU A 128 22.87 -20.24 33.20
C GLU A 128 22.38 -19.61 31.89
N ARG A 129 23.28 -19.05 31.06
CA ARG A 129 22.93 -18.23 29.91
C ARG A 129 21.92 -18.88 28.96
N MET A 130 22.17 -20.10 28.52
CA MET A 130 21.27 -20.79 27.58
C MET A 130 19.91 -21.09 28.19
N ALA A 131 19.85 -21.46 29.46
CA ALA A 131 18.59 -21.72 30.13
C ALA A 131 17.70 -20.47 30.21
N TYR A 132 18.29 -19.32 30.60
CA TYR A 132 17.55 -18.07 30.70
C TYR A 132 17.24 -17.45 29.34
N ALA A 133 18.08 -17.59 28.33
CA ALA A 133 17.79 -17.16 26.98
C ALA A 133 16.62 -17.96 26.36
N ARG A 134 16.53 -19.28 26.61
CA ARG A 134 15.34 -20.08 26.22
C ARG A 134 14.08 -19.67 26.97
N ARG A 135 14.16 -19.35 28.26
CA ARG A 135 13.02 -18.82 29.03
C ARG A 135 12.57 -17.49 28.49
N HIS A 136 13.50 -16.60 28.18
CA HIS A 136 13.22 -15.31 27.55
C HIS A 136 12.51 -15.47 26.20
N ALA A 137 12.96 -16.38 25.34
CA ALA A 137 12.30 -16.65 24.06
C ALA A 137 10.86 -17.14 24.25
N ARG A 138 10.61 -18.03 25.20
CA ARG A 138 9.24 -18.48 25.53
C ARG A 138 8.39 -17.38 26.13
N GLN A 139 8.98 -16.51 26.96
CA GLN A 139 8.29 -15.36 27.53
C GLN A 139 7.94 -14.33 26.43
N CYS A 140 8.84 -14.06 25.49
CA CYS A 140 8.55 -13.22 24.32
C CYS A 140 7.40 -13.80 23.48
N LEU A 141 7.40 -15.11 23.26
CA LEU A 141 6.30 -15.79 22.56
C LEU A 141 4.96 -15.58 23.31
N ALA A 142 4.93 -15.87 24.60
CA ALA A 142 3.72 -15.70 25.41
C ALA A 142 3.23 -14.24 25.43
N ALA A 143 4.16 -13.27 25.52
CA ALA A 143 3.84 -11.85 25.47
C ALA A 143 3.25 -11.44 24.10
N MET A 144 3.82 -11.96 22.99
CA MET A 144 3.31 -11.68 21.65
C MET A 144 1.97 -12.38 21.37
N GLU A 145 1.75 -13.59 21.88
CA GLU A 145 0.44 -14.26 21.78
C GLU A 145 -0.64 -13.51 22.55
N ALA A 146 -0.33 -13.04 23.77
CA ALA A 146 -1.22 -12.18 24.53
C ALA A 146 -1.50 -10.83 23.84
N ALA A 147 -0.47 -10.24 23.24
CA ALA A 147 -0.60 -9.02 22.43
C ALA A 147 -1.52 -9.25 21.22
N ASN A 148 -1.42 -10.39 20.54
CA ASN A 148 -2.27 -10.73 19.40
C ASN A 148 -3.74 -10.93 19.81
N ALA A 149 -4.01 -11.55 20.95
CA ALA A 149 -5.37 -11.65 21.48
C ALA A 149 -5.98 -10.25 21.76
N ALA A 150 -5.16 -9.31 22.24
CA ALA A 150 -5.58 -7.92 22.45
C ALA A 150 -5.72 -7.15 21.12
N TRP A 151 -5.02 -7.54 20.07
CA TRP A 151 -5.05 -6.93 18.73
C TRP A 151 -6.45 -6.99 18.08
N GLU A 152 -7.17 -8.07 18.31
CA GLU A 152 -8.52 -8.25 17.79
C GLU A 152 -9.55 -7.31 18.44
N ALA A 153 -9.23 -6.72 19.60
CA ALA A 153 -10.14 -5.91 20.38
C ALA A 153 -9.70 -4.45 20.56
N SER A 154 -8.50 -4.07 20.07
CA SER A 154 -7.90 -2.76 20.36
C SER A 154 -7.68 -1.93 19.10
N PRO A 155 -7.82 -0.59 19.17
CA PRO A 155 -7.35 0.30 18.10
C PRO A 155 -5.83 0.16 17.90
N PRO A 156 -5.35 0.25 16.63
CA PRO A 156 -3.93 0.04 16.29
C PRO A 156 -2.96 0.91 17.09
N GLU A 157 -3.25 2.19 17.26
CA GLU A 157 -2.39 3.13 17.99
C GLU A 157 -2.25 2.76 19.48
N THR A 158 -3.36 2.42 20.13
CA THR A 158 -3.37 2.01 21.53
C THR A 158 -2.61 0.70 21.72
N TRP A 159 -2.79 -0.24 20.79
CA TRP A 159 -2.08 -1.51 20.81
C TRP A 159 -0.57 -1.29 20.63
N LEU A 160 -0.16 -0.49 19.64
CA LEU A 160 1.24 -0.19 19.38
C LEU A 160 1.90 0.52 20.55
N ALA A 161 1.26 1.52 21.15
CA ALA A 161 1.77 2.22 22.33
C ALA A 161 2.09 1.26 23.49
N ARG A 162 1.29 0.19 23.63
CA ARG A 162 1.47 -0.81 24.70
C ARG A 162 2.55 -1.84 24.39
N HIS A 163 2.72 -2.24 23.12
CA HIS A 163 3.52 -3.43 22.75
C HIS A 163 4.80 -3.12 21.98
N ARG A 164 5.02 -1.88 21.50
CA ARG A 164 6.21 -1.51 20.73
C ARG A 164 7.54 -1.81 21.41
N HIS A 165 7.55 -1.84 22.75
CA HIS A 165 8.76 -2.09 23.53
C HIS A 165 9.30 -3.52 23.35
N LEU A 166 8.45 -4.48 22.93
CA LEU A 166 8.82 -5.89 22.75
C LEU A 166 9.77 -6.14 21.58
N ILE A 167 9.92 -5.19 20.64
CA ILE A 167 10.61 -5.45 19.37
C ILE A 167 12.07 -5.92 19.54
N ASP A 168 12.83 -5.31 20.45
CA ASP A 168 14.22 -5.65 20.64
C ASP A 168 14.39 -7.03 21.32
N ASP A 169 13.46 -7.36 22.22
CA ASP A 169 13.43 -8.68 22.86
C ASP A 169 12.97 -9.78 21.89
N VAL A 170 12.01 -9.51 21.02
CA VAL A 170 11.62 -10.39 19.91
C VAL A 170 12.81 -10.67 18.98
N ARG A 171 13.58 -9.64 18.62
CA ARG A 171 14.81 -9.80 17.81
C ARG A 171 15.82 -10.71 18.49
N ALA A 172 16.13 -10.44 19.75
CA ALA A 172 17.10 -11.23 20.53
C ALA A 172 16.65 -12.70 20.69
N ALA A 173 15.36 -12.91 20.98
CA ALA A 173 14.78 -14.24 21.11
C ALA A 173 14.82 -15.02 19.78
N LEU A 174 14.48 -14.39 18.65
CA LEU A 174 14.56 -15.00 17.33
C LEU A 174 15.99 -15.31 16.91
N ASP A 175 16.96 -14.42 17.18
CA ASP A 175 18.36 -14.64 16.84
C ASP A 175 18.93 -15.87 17.57
N LEU A 176 18.48 -16.14 18.79
CA LEU A 176 18.81 -17.37 19.51
C LEU A 176 18.10 -18.58 18.91
N SER A 177 16.77 -18.49 18.77
CA SER A 177 15.94 -19.64 18.38
C SER A 177 16.26 -20.13 16.97
N PHE A 178 16.63 -19.25 16.04
CA PHE A 178 17.07 -19.65 14.69
C PHE A 178 18.44 -20.34 14.66
N ARG A 179 19.28 -20.20 15.69
CA ARG A 179 20.60 -20.83 15.77
C ARG A 179 20.59 -22.20 16.50
N THR A 180 19.47 -22.53 17.13
CA THR A 180 19.35 -23.70 18.01
C THR A 180 18.30 -24.64 17.43
N GLU A 181 18.70 -25.82 16.96
CA GLU A 181 17.76 -26.77 16.31
C GLU A 181 16.56 -27.12 17.19
N ASP A 182 16.77 -27.33 18.48
CA ASP A 182 15.72 -27.65 19.44
C ASP A 182 14.69 -26.52 19.63
N GLU A 183 15.00 -25.28 19.21
CA GLU A 183 14.13 -24.11 19.34
C GLU A 183 13.45 -23.71 18.01
N ALA A 184 13.55 -24.56 16.99
CA ALA A 184 12.96 -24.26 15.66
C ALA A 184 11.45 -24.00 15.75
N ALA A 185 10.71 -24.74 16.56
CA ALA A 185 9.27 -24.53 16.78
C ALA A 185 8.99 -23.19 17.48
N THR A 186 9.82 -22.81 18.47
CA THR A 186 9.74 -21.49 19.13
C THR A 186 10.03 -20.37 18.13
N ALA A 187 11.04 -20.53 17.26
CA ALA A 187 11.38 -19.55 16.22
C ALA A 187 10.21 -19.33 15.26
N VAL A 188 9.57 -20.41 14.80
CA VAL A 188 8.37 -20.33 13.93
C VAL A 188 7.22 -19.63 14.65
N ALA A 189 6.86 -20.09 15.85
CA ALA A 189 5.74 -19.57 16.60
C ALA A 189 5.92 -18.06 16.92
N LEU A 190 7.12 -17.67 17.38
CA LEU A 190 7.44 -16.28 17.68
C LEU A 190 7.45 -15.40 16.41
N THR A 191 7.95 -15.92 15.28
CA THR A 191 7.90 -15.19 14.01
C THR A 191 6.46 -14.91 13.61
N VAL A 192 5.58 -15.92 13.65
CA VAL A 192 4.15 -15.79 13.35
C VAL A 192 3.48 -14.79 14.30
N ALA A 193 3.76 -14.88 15.59
CA ALA A 193 3.18 -14.00 16.60
C ALA A 193 3.63 -12.53 16.44
N ALA A 194 4.85 -12.29 15.96
CA ALA A 194 5.43 -10.95 15.82
C ALA A 194 5.01 -10.21 14.53
N VAL A 195 4.33 -10.88 13.58
CA VAL A 195 3.91 -10.24 12.30
C VAL A 195 3.16 -8.93 12.50
N PRO A 196 2.12 -8.82 13.37
CA PRO A 196 1.41 -7.56 13.58
C PRO A 196 2.32 -6.45 14.11
N LEU A 197 3.28 -6.78 14.96
CA LEU A 197 4.22 -5.80 15.54
C LEU A 197 5.13 -5.20 14.45
N TRP A 198 5.71 -6.03 13.57
CA TRP A 198 6.51 -5.54 12.46
C TRP A 198 5.71 -4.65 11.51
N TYR A 199 4.46 -5.01 11.22
CA TYR A 199 3.58 -4.21 10.36
C TYR A 199 3.30 -2.85 10.96
N GLN A 200 2.93 -2.79 12.24
CA GLN A 200 2.63 -1.55 12.94
C GLN A 200 3.86 -0.65 13.11
N LEU A 201 5.06 -1.23 13.15
CA LEU A 201 6.33 -0.50 13.17
C LEU A 201 6.87 -0.18 11.77
N SER A 202 6.15 -0.54 10.69
CA SER A 202 6.59 -0.39 9.30
C SER A 202 7.92 -1.11 8.98
N LEU A 203 8.24 -2.18 9.73
CA LEU A 203 9.45 -2.98 9.58
C LEU A 203 9.25 -4.15 8.60
N LEU A 204 8.71 -3.85 7.40
CA LEU A 204 8.30 -4.86 6.41
C LEU A 204 9.46 -5.71 5.90
N SER A 205 10.64 -5.11 5.69
CA SER A 205 11.84 -5.83 5.25
C SER A 205 12.32 -6.84 6.29
N GLU A 206 12.25 -6.49 7.57
CA GLU A 206 12.61 -7.40 8.67
C GLU A 206 11.59 -8.55 8.77
N CYS A 207 10.29 -8.24 8.73
CA CYS A 207 9.22 -9.23 8.70
C CYS A 207 9.43 -10.25 7.56
N TYR A 208 9.67 -9.76 6.34
CA TYR A 208 9.97 -10.60 5.18
C TYR A 208 11.14 -11.55 5.42
N GLN A 209 12.28 -11.01 5.88
CA GLN A 209 13.48 -11.81 6.13
C GLN A 209 13.25 -12.88 7.20
N ARG A 210 12.60 -12.53 8.32
CA ARG A 210 12.30 -13.45 9.42
C ARG A 210 11.30 -14.53 9.00
N ALA A 211 10.24 -14.16 8.30
CA ALA A 211 9.24 -15.10 7.79
C ALA A 211 9.85 -16.08 6.76
N CYS A 212 10.66 -15.60 5.83
CA CYS A 212 11.41 -16.45 4.90
C CYS A 212 12.39 -17.39 5.62
N HIS A 213 13.02 -16.93 6.69
CA HIS A 213 13.90 -17.78 7.50
C HIS A 213 13.10 -18.88 8.19
N ALA A 214 11.97 -18.56 8.81
CA ALA A 214 11.09 -19.52 9.46
C ALA A 214 10.56 -20.59 8.47
N LEU A 215 10.24 -20.21 7.23
CA LEU A 215 9.81 -21.14 6.18
C LEU A 215 10.93 -22.11 5.73
N ARG A 216 12.21 -21.75 5.91
CA ARG A 216 13.35 -22.65 5.60
C ARG A 216 13.65 -23.67 6.71
N LEU A 217 13.11 -23.49 7.90
CA LEU A 217 13.25 -24.48 8.98
C LEU A 217 12.54 -25.79 8.61
N PRO A 218 12.90 -26.93 9.24
CA PRO A 218 12.25 -28.20 8.97
C PRO A 218 10.72 -28.11 9.07
N ALA A 219 10.01 -28.77 8.16
CA ALA A 219 8.54 -28.73 8.12
C ALA A 219 7.89 -29.20 9.43
N ALA A 220 8.53 -30.15 10.14
CA ALA A 220 8.08 -30.63 11.45
C ALA A 220 8.06 -29.56 12.55
N ALA A 221 8.74 -28.42 12.34
CA ALA A 221 8.78 -27.32 13.30
C ALA A 221 7.54 -26.39 13.22
N ARG A 222 6.64 -26.59 12.26
CA ARG A 222 5.46 -25.72 12.02
C ARG A 222 4.19 -26.51 11.75
N SER A 223 3.07 -25.98 12.20
CA SER A 223 1.74 -26.47 11.83
C SER A 223 1.33 -25.89 10.46
N PRO A 224 0.34 -26.50 9.75
CA PRO A 224 -0.21 -25.93 8.52
C PRO A 224 -0.71 -24.49 8.69
N THR A 225 -1.35 -24.17 9.80
CA THR A 225 -1.82 -22.82 10.12
C THR A 225 -0.65 -21.81 10.24
N GLN A 226 0.45 -22.20 10.88
CA GLN A 226 1.64 -21.36 10.98
C GLN A 226 2.29 -21.16 9.62
N GLU A 227 2.33 -22.20 8.79
CA GLU A 227 2.85 -22.13 7.44
C GLU A 227 2.04 -21.15 6.57
N MET A 228 0.72 -21.24 6.59
CA MET A 228 -0.16 -20.29 5.89
C MET A 228 0.02 -18.85 6.38
N ARG A 229 0.14 -18.62 7.68
CA ARG A 229 0.41 -17.30 8.26
C ARG A 229 1.75 -16.74 7.81
N LEU A 230 2.79 -17.56 7.71
CA LEU A 230 4.10 -17.14 7.20
C LEU A 230 4.04 -16.79 5.72
N TYR A 231 3.39 -17.61 4.87
CA TYR A 231 3.20 -17.29 3.46
C TYR A 231 2.37 -16.02 3.26
N ALA A 232 1.33 -15.81 4.05
CA ALA A 232 0.55 -14.57 4.03
C ALA A 232 1.42 -13.35 4.38
N ALA A 233 2.28 -13.47 5.40
CA ALA A 233 3.21 -12.41 5.79
C ALA A 233 4.25 -12.11 4.70
N VAL A 234 4.84 -13.15 4.09
CA VAL A 234 5.80 -13.01 2.97
C VAL A 234 5.14 -12.34 1.77
N ALA A 235 3.97 -12.83 1.35
CA ALA A 235 3.25 -12.30 0.19
C ALA A 235 2.88 -10.83 0.37
N TRP A 236 2.40 -10.48 1.57
CA TRP A 236 2.10 -9.11 1.93
C TRP A 236 3.33 -8.19 1.88
N CYS A 237 4.42 -8.59 2.55
CA CYS A 237 5.65 -7.81 2.56
C CYS A 237 6.23 -7.63 1.15
N LEU A 238 6.26 -8.71 0.34
CA LEU A 238 6.73 -8.66 -1.05
C LEU A 238 5.95 -7.66 -1.88
N MET A 239 4.63 -7.68 -1.75
CA MET A 239 3.77 -6.76 -2.49
C MET A 239 4.06 -5.30 -2.14
N GLN A 240 4.34 -4.98 -0.88
CA GLN A 240 4.69 -3.63 -0.43
C GLN A 240 6.11 -3.21 -0.83
N ILE A 241 7.07 -4.14 -0.83
CA ILE A 241 8.49 -3.85 -1.09
C ILE A 241 8.80 -3.89 -2.60
N LYS A 242 8.26 -4.89 -3.32
CA LYS A 242 8.58 -5.16 -4.72
C LYS A 242 7.40 -4.98 -5.67
N GLY A 243 6.17 -4.80 -5.15
CA GLY A 243 4.95 -4.77 -5.97
C GLY A 243 4.50 -6.18 -6.40
N PHE A 244 3.80 -6.23 -7.53
CA PHE A 244 3.21 -7.48 -8.06
C PHE A 244 4.16 -8.25 -8.99
N VAL A 245 5.40 -8.49 -8.54
CA VAL A 245 6.38 -9.31 -9.27
C VAL A 245 6.01 -10.80 -9.25
N GLN A 246 6.68 -11.61 -10.09
CA GLN A 246 6.43 -13.06 -10.17
C GLN A 246 6.51 -13.75 -8.80
N GLU A 247 7.53 -13.42 -7.99
CA GLU A 247 7.73 -13.96 -6.65
C GLU A 247 6.51 -13.71 -5.73
N THR A 248 5.90 -12.52 -5.84
CA THR A 248 4.67 -12.16 -5.09
C THR A 248 3.50 -13.05 -5.51
N ARG A 249 3.32 -13.26 -6.81
CA ARG A 249 2.25 -14.14 -7.35
C ARG A 249 2.42 -15.58 -6.94
N ASP A 250 3.64 -16.11 -7.06
CA ASP A 250 3.96 -17.49 -6.69
C ASP A 250 3.66 -17.73 -5.20
N THR A 251 4.00 -16.74 -4.37
CA THR A 251 3.73 -16.80 -2.92
C THR A 251 2.21 -16.83 -2.62
N TRP A 252 1.42 -15.96 -3.28
CA TRP A 252 -0.05 -15.98 -3.14
C TRP A 252 -0.66 -17.28 -3.69
N THR A 253 -0.13 -17.82 -4.79
CA THR A 253 -0.58 -19.09 -5.37
C THR A 253 -0.31 -20.25 -4.41
N THR A 254 0.87 -20.28 -3.79
CA THR A 254 1.21 -21.28 -2.77
C THR A 254 0.28 -21.18 -1.57
N LEU A 255 0.01 -19.96 -1.08
CA LEU A 255 -0.94 -19.75 0.01
C LEU A 255 -2.34 -20.25 -0.34
N LEU A 256 -2.83 -19.99 -1.56
CA LEU A 256 -4.12 -20.45 -2.01
C LEU A 256 -4.22 -21.99 -2.04
N ALA A 257 -3.17 -22.66 -2.54
CA ALA A 257 -3.11 -24.11 -2.56
C ALA A 257 -3.17 -24.70 -1.15
N LEU A 258 -2.29 -24.22 -0.25
CA LEU A 258 -2.24 -24.67 1.14
C LEU A 258 -3.56 -24.41 1.89
N SER A 259 -4.18 -23.25 1.67
CA SER A 259 -5.44 -22.91 2.33
C SER A 259 -6.62 -23.76 1.83
N ARG A 260 -6.63 -24.14 0.56
CA ARG A 260 -7.61 -25.08 0.01
C ARG A 260 -7.44 -26.50 0.60
N GLU A 261 -6.20 -27.00 0.68
CA GLU A 261 -5.88 -28.30 1.28
C GLU A 261 -6.31 -28.38 2.75
N ASN A 262 -6.20 -27.28 3.47
CA ASN A 262 -6.54 -27.20 4.90
C ASN A 262 -7.95 -26.68 5.19
N ASN A 263 -8.77 -26.40 4.14
CA ASN A 263 -10.12 -25.85 4.26
C ASN A 263 -10.17 -24.53 5.09
N ASP A 264 -9.12 -23.70 4.98
CA ASP A 264 -9.02 -22.42 5.69
C ASP A 264 -9.56 -21.29 4.81
N SER A 265 -10.82 -20.92 4.98
CA SER A 265 -11.49 -19.90 4.20
C SER A 265 -10.90 -18.49 4.39
N ASP A 266 -10.33 -18.17 5.58
CA ASP A 266 -9.70 -16.87 5.83
C ASP A 266 -8.47 -16.66 4.94
N HIS A 267 -7.56 -17.65 4.93
CA HIS A 267 -6.37 -17.58 4.08
C HIS A 267 -6.69 -17.74 2.59
N GLN A 268 -7.75 -18.47 2.22
CA GLN A 268 -8.25 -18.51 0.83
C GLN A 268 -8.69 -17.13 0.36
N LEU A 269 -9.49 -16.41 1.14
CA LEU A 269 -9.95 -15.05 0.80
C LEU A 269 -8.76 -14.08 0.66
N ARG A 270 -7.79 -14.14 1.57
CA ARG A 270 -6.58 -13.31 1.47
C ARG A 270 -5.77 -13.61 0.20
N ALA A 271 -5.58 -14.88 -0.12
CA ALA A 271 -4.85 -15.30 -1.30
C ALA A 271 -5.57 -14.90 -2.61
N LEU A 272 -6.89 -15.10 -2.68
CA LEU A 272 -7.73 -14.69 -3.81
C LEU A 272 -7.67 -13.18 -4.04
N TRP A 273 -7.73 -12.39 -2.95
CA TRP A 273 -7.58 -10.94 -3.03
C TRP A 273 -6.20 -10.53 -3.56
N GLY A 274 -5.13 -11.14 -3.05
CA GLY A 274 -3.76 -10.85 -3.49
C GLY A 274 -3.53 -11.21 -4.97
N LEU A 275 -4.02 -12.37 -5.41
CA LEU A 275 -3.97 -12.81 -6.81
C LEU A 275 -4.83 -11.92 -7.71
N TRP A 276 -6.03 -11.54 -7.28
CA TRP A 276 -6.87 -10.59 -7.97
C TRP A 276 -6.16 -9.26 -8.20
N ALA A 277 -5.57 -8.69 -7.16
CA ALA A 277 -4.83 -7.42 -7.25
C ALA A 277 -3.63 -7.53 -8.22
N ALA A 278 -2.93 -8.66 -8.21
CA ALA A 278 -1.86 -8.93 -9.16
C ALA A 278 -2.38 -8.98 -10.60
N ARG A 279 -3.51 -9.67 -10.86
CA ARG A 279 -4.11 -9.76 -12.21
C ARG A 279 -4.64 -8.42 -12.72
N ILE A 280 -5.21 -7.59 -11.84
CA ILE A 280 -5.57 -6.20 -12.17
C ILE A 280 -4.32 -5.42 -12.62
N SER A 281 -3.24 -5.52 -11.86
CA SER A 281 -1.98 -4.82 -12.19
C SER A 281 -1.38 -5.25 -13.52
N GLU A 282 -1.44 -6.54 -13.86
CA GLU A 282 -0.95 -7.10 -15.12
C GLU A 282 -1.87 -6.81 -16.32
N GLY A 283 -3.09 -6.36 -16.08
CA GLY A 283 -4.12 -6.20 -17.10
C GLY A 283 -4.78 -7.51 -17.50
N ALA A 284 -4.63 -8.60 -16.76
CA ALA A 284 -5.32 -9.88 -16.99
C ALA A 284 -6.76 -9.83 -16.44
N LEU A 285 -7.58 -8.92 -16.97
CA LEU A 285 -8.84 -8.48 -16.38
C LEU A 285 -9.90 -9.56 -16.29
N ARG A 286 -10.00 -10.47 -17.27
CA ARG A 286 -10.94 -11.59 -17.18
C ARG A 286 -10.57 -12.58 -16.10
N THR A 287 -9.28 -12.85 -15.94
CA THR A 287 -8.80 -13.69 -14.83
C THR A 287 -9.06 -13.01 -13.48
N ALA A 288 -8.87 -11.69 -13.41
CA ALA A 288 -9.21 -10.92 -12.21
C ALA A 288 -10.72 -11.02 -11.88
N LEU A 289 -11.59 -10.90 -12.88
CA LEU A 289 -13.03 -11.07 -12.67
C LEU A 289 -13.36 -12.46 -12.11
N ALA A 290 -12.81 -13.52 -12.70
CA ALA A 290 -13.03 -14.90 -12.22
C ALA A 290 -12.57 -15.10 -10.76
N LEU A 291 -11.43 -14.50 -10.37
CA LEU A 291 -10.95 -14.51 -8.98
C LEU A 291 -11.88 -13.72 -8.04
N ALA A 292 -12.45 -12.60 -8.51
CA ALA A 292 -13.42 -11.82 -7.75
C ALA A 292 -14.74 -12.59 -7.55
N GLU A 293 -15.20 -13.34 -8.56
CA GLU A 293 -16.37 -14.21 -8.48
C GLU A 293 -16.15 -15.36 -7.48
N GLU A 294 -14.99 -16.03 -7.54
CA GLU A 294 -14.60 -17.06 -6.58
C GLU A 294 -14.53 -16.49 -5.15
N PHE A 295 -13.89 -15.33 -4.98
CA PHE A 295 -13.83 -14.62 -3.70
C PHE A 295 -15.24 -14.33 -3.18
N SER A 296 -16.12 -13.75 -4.00
CA SER A 296 -17.48 -13.38 -3.61
C SER A 296 -18.30 -14.61 -3.20
N SER A 297 -18.17 -15.72 -3.93
CA SER A 297 -18.82 -16.98 -3.59
C SER A 297 -18.37 -17.51 -2.23
N LEU A 298 -17.07 -17.48 -1.95
CA LEU A 298 -16.48 -17.94 -0.68
C LEU A 298 -16.84 -17.00 0.49
N ALA A 299 -16.97 -15.70 0.23
CA ALA A 299 -17.26 -14.68 1.24
C ALA A 299 -18.72 -14.70 1.73
N GLN A 300 -19.66 -15.26 0.96
CA GLN A 300 -21.09 -15.25 1.30
C GLN A 300 -21.41 -15.77 2.72
N PRO A 301 -20.85 -16.91 3.18
CA PRO A 301 -21.13 -17.43 4.52
C PRO A 301 -20.23 -16.85 5.62
N THR A 302 -19.22 -16.01 5.30
CA THR A 302 -18.17 -15.67 6.26
C THR A 302 -18.47 -14.39 7.05
N SER A 303 -18.23 -13.25 6.46
CA SER A 303 -18.40 -11.96 7.13
C SER A 303 -18.98 -10.90 6.20
N GLU A 304 -19.64 -9.90 6.77
CA GLU A 304 -20.18 -8.76 6.01
C GLU A 304 -19.07 -7.94 5.35
N ILE A 305 -17.93 -7.79 6.04
CA ILE A 305 -16.76 -7.09 5.50
C ILE A 305 -16.23 -7.81 4.25
N ASP A 306 -16.12 -9.14 4.29
CA ASP A 306 -15.63 -9.92 3.14
C ASP A 306 -16.61 -9.85 1.96
N ARG A 307 -17.91 -9.88 2.21
CA ARG A 307 -18.92 -9.66 1.16
C ARG A 307 -18.77 -8.29 0.51
N CYS A 308 -18.58 -7.23 1.31
CA CYS A 308 -18.35 -5.89 0.81
C CYS A 308 -17.05 -5.79 -0.02
N VAL A 309 -15.97 -6.46 0.41
CA VAL A 309 -14.73 -6.52 -0.38
C VAL A 309 -14.94 -7.27 -1.69
N GLY A 310 -15.69 -8.37 -1.69
CA GLY A 310 -16.08 -9.09 -2.91
C GLY A 310 -16.85 -8.20 -3.89
N ASP A 311 -17.83 -7.45 -3.40
CA ASP A 311 -18.57 -6.49 -4.22
C ASP A 311 -17.66 -5.41 -4.80
N ARG A 312 -16.70 -4.89 -4.03
CA ARG A 312 -15.71 -3.93 -4.55
C ARG A 312 -14.82 -4.56 -5.63
N MET A 313 -14.36 -5.80 -5.44
CA MET A 313 -13.53 -6.50 -6.42
C MET A 313 -14.28 -6.71 -7.73
N LEU A 314 -15.54 -7.15 -7.65
CA LEU A 314 -16.43 -7.30 -8.79
C LEU A 314 -16.69 -5.96 -9.49
N GLY A 315 -17.07 -4.94 -8.75
CA GLY A 315 -17.31 -3.60 -9.29
C GLY A 315 -16.11 -3.02 -10.02
N HIS A 316 -14.90 -3.17 -9.45
CA HIS A 316 -13.67 -2.74 -10.09
C HIS A 316 -13.36 -3.52 -11.39
N SER A 317 -13.45 -4.85 -11.35
CA SER A 317 -13.17 -5.70 -12.50
C SER A 317 -14.14 -5.42 -13.65
N LEU A 318 -15.44 -5.33 -13.37
CA LEU A 318 -16.49 -5.02 -14.33
C LEU A 318 -16.31 -3.61 -14.93
N HIS A 319 -15.94 -2.60 -14.12
CA HIS A 319 -15.64 -1.26 -14.62
C HIS A 319 -14.53 -1.29 -15.68
N LEU A 320 -13.41 -1.96 -15.40
CA LEU A 320 -12.29 -2.05 -16.34
C LEU A 320 -12.65 -2.82 -17.62
N LEU A 321 -13.49 -3.85 -17.52
CA LEU A 321 -14.03 -4.59 -18.66
C LEU A 321 -15.10 -3.81 -19.46
N GLY A 322 -15.54 -2.66 -18.95
CA GLY A 322 -16.50 -1.78 -19.62
C GLY A 322 -17.97 -2.00 -19.25
N ASP A 323 -18.27 -2.91 -18.34
CA ASP A 323 -19.63 -3.23 -17.91
C ASP A 323 -20.06 -2.30 -16.75
N GLN A 324 -20.38 -1.04 -17.08
CA GLN A 324 -20.53 0.04 -16.10
C GLN A 324 -21.79 -0.10 -15.21
N ALA A 325 -22.90 -0.63 -15.72
CA ALA A 325 -24.14 -0.75 -14.96
C ALA A 325 -23.99 -1.76 -13.81
N PRO A 326 -23.59 -3.04 -14.05
CA PRO A 326 -23.35 -3.99 -12.96
C PRO A 326 -22.19 -3.56 -12.06
N ALA A 327 -21.14 -2.91 -12.60
CA ALA A 327 -20.06 -2.36 -11.78
C ALA A 327 -20.59 -1.37 -10.74
N ARG A 328 -21.46 -0.45 -11.15
CA ARG A 328 -22.11 0.51 -10.24
C ARG A 328 -22.92 -0.19 -9.16
N GLU A 329 -23.76 -1.16 -9.54
CA GLU A 329 -24.62 -1.89 -8.60
C GLU A 329 -23.82 -2.56 -7.48
N HIS A 330 -22.69 -3.20 -7.84
CA HIS A 330 -21.78 -3.80 -6.86
C HIS A 330 -21.16 -2.76 -5.93
N LEU A 331 -20.66 -1.63 -6.48
CA LEU A 331 -20.04 -0.59 -5.66
C LEU A 331 -21.04 0.12 -4.74
N GLU A 332 -22.24 0.42 -5.22
CA GLU A 332 -23.31 1.02 -4.41
C GLU A 332 -23.77 0.07 -3.29
N ARG A 333 -23.91 -1.23 -3.58
CA ARG A 333 -24.23 -2.25 -2.57
C ARG A 333 -23.14 -2.36 -1.52
N MET A 334 -21.86 -2.37 -1.94
CA MET A 334 -20.72 -2.32 -1.02
C MET A 334 -20.80 -1.10 -0.11
N LEU A 335 -20.98 0.11 -0.67
CA LEU A 335 -20.98 1.35 0.10
C LEU A 335 -22.16 1.45 1.07
N ALA A 336 -23.31 0.86 0.73
CA ALA A 336 -24.50 0.83 1.58
C ALA A 336 -24.33 -0.07 2.81
N ASN A 337 -23.52 -1.12 2.72
CA ASN A 337 -23.39 -2.15 3.76
C ASN A 337 -22.02 -2.12 4.48
N TYR A 338 -21.06 -1.34 4.00
CA TYR A 338 -19.70 -1.35 4.55
C TYR A 338 -19.60 -0.59 5.86
N ALA A 339 -19.27 -1.30 6.92
CA ALA A 339 -18.84 -0.72 8.18
C ALA A 339 -17.30 -0.68 8.21
N PRO A 340 -16.67 0.45 8.62
CA PRO A 340 -15.23 0.50 8.80
C PRO A 340 -14.72 -0.59 9.75
N PRO A 341 -13.52 -1.16 9.53
CA PRO A 341 -12.97 -2.13 10.44
C PRO A 341 -12.86 -1.55 11.86
N ALA A 342 -13.46 -2.24 12.82
CA ALA A 342 -13.46 -1.81 14.22
C ALA A 342 -12.15 -2.18 14.93
N THR A 343 -11.36 -3.11 14.37
CA THR A 343 -10.16 -3.66 15.03
C THR A 343 -8.95 -3.64 14.11
N GLY A 344 -7.76 -3.68 14.71
CA GLY A 344 -6.51 -3.72 13.97
C GLY A 344 -6.37 -4.96 13.06
N ALA A 345 -6.86 -6.11 13.51
CA ALA A 345 -6.84 -7.35 12.72
C ALA A 345 -7.67 -7.24 11.43
N GLN A 346 -8.85 -6.63 11.52
CA GLN A 346 -9.70 -6.38 10.36
C GLN A 346 -9.10 -5.34 9.40
N ALA A 347 -8.50 -4.26 9.94
CA ALA A 347 -7.87 -3.22 9.14
C ALA A 347 -6.68 -3.75 8.33
N MET A 348 -5.94 -4.73 8.86
CA MET A 348 -4.78 -5.32 8.18
C MET A 348 -5.12 -6.43 7.19
N ARG A 349 -6.37 -6.83 7.08
CA ARG A 349 -6.77 -7.95 6.21
C ARG A 349 -6.65 -7.59 4.73
N TYR A 350 -6.92 -6.34 4.38
CA TYR A 350 -6.84 -5.79 3.03
C TYR A 350 -6.11 -4.44 3.04
N ILE A 351 -5.16 -4.24 2.13
CA ILE A 351 -4.12 -3.19 2.16
C ILE A 351 -4.67 -1.76 2.15
N PHE A 352 -5.68 -1.48 1.35
CA PHE A 352 -6.19 -0.12 1.12
C PHE A 352 -7.54 0.08 1.79
N ASP A 353 -7.90 1.33 2.05
CA ASP A 353 -9.26 1.65 2.44
C ASP A 353 -10.23 1.23 1.33
N GLN A 354 -10.98 0.15 1.61
CA GLN A 354 -11.89 -0.47 0.65
C GLN A 354 -13.03 0.47 0.27
N LYS A 355 -13.48 1.31 1.22
CA LYS A 355 -14.53 2.31 1.01
C LYS A 355 -14.05 3.44 0.13
N ALA A 356 -12.85 3.97 0.39
CA ALA A 356 -12.25 5.02 -0.43
C ALA A 356 -12.09 4.57 -1.89
N LEU A 357 -11.56 3.35 -2.11
CA LEU A 357 -11.44 2.79 -3.47
C LEU A 357 -12.79 2.59 -4.17
N ALA A 358 -13.81 2.10 -3.46
CA ALA A 358 -15.14 1.95 -4.04
C ALA A 358 -15.71 3.30 -4.48
N ARG A 359 -15.54 4.35 -3.68
CA ARG A 359 -15.94 5.73 -4.03
C ARG A 359 -15.18 6.25 -5.27
N CYS A 360 -13.88 5.96 -5.37
CA CYS A 360 -13.09 6.36 -6.54
C CYS A 360 -13.64 5.76 -7.85
N PHE A 361 -13.91 4.47 -7.86
CA PHE A 361 -14.47 3.82 -9.05
C PHE A 361 -15.91 4.25 -9.32
N LEU A 362 -16.71 4.46 -8.28
CA LEU A 362 -18.07 4.99 -8.43
C LEU A 362 -18.05 6.40 -9.06
N ALA A 363 -17.13 7.29 -8.66
CA ALA A 363 -16.97 8.62 -9.26
C ALA A 363 -16.68 8.50 -10.77
N ARG A 364 -15.79 7.59 -11.19
CA ARG A 364 -15.48 7.35 -12.61
C ARG A 364 -16.69 6.86 -13.39
N ILE A 365 -17.44 5.90 -12.82
CA ILE A 365 -18.64 5.36 -13.43
C ILE A 365 -19.73 6.43 -13.53
N ARG A 366 -19.92 7.25 -12.49
CA ARG A 366 -20.89 8.36 -12.51
C ARG A 366 -20.54 9.37 -13.61
N TRP A 367 -19.26 9.74 -13.74
CA TRP A 367 -18.84 10.60 -14.85
C TRP A 367 -19.15 9.97 -16.21
N LEU A 368 -18.79 8.69 -16.42
CA LEU A 368 -19.09 8.00 -17.67
C LEU A 368 -20.60 8.02 -18.00
N GLN A 369 -21.45 7.80 -17.00
CA GLN A 369 -22.91 7.75 -17.15
C GLN A 369 -23.57 9.11 -17.35
N GLY A 370 -22.80 10.22 -17.35
CA GLY A 370 -23.30 11.57 -17.57
C GLY A 370 -23.71 12.32 -16.31
N TYR A 371 -23.13 11.96 -15.17
CA TYR A 371 -23.29 12.62 -13.88
C TYR A 371 -21.97 13.26 -13.41
N PRO A 372 -21.45 14.29 -14.11
CA PRO A 372 -20.15 14.88 -13.81
C PRO A 372 -20.11 15.65 -12.50
N ASP A 373 -21.23 16.30 -12.09
CA ASP A 373 -21.29 17.05 -10.83
C ASP A 373 -21.22 16.08 -9.64
N GLN A 374 -21.99 14.99 -9.66
CA GLN A 374 -21.91 13.92 -8.66
C GLN A 374 -20.53 13.26 -8.62
N ALA A 375 -19.91 13.04 -9.78
CA ALA A 375 -18.58 12.46 -9.87
C ALA A 375 -17.54 13.36 -9.18
N MET A 376 -17.59 14.67 -9.39
CA MET A 376 -16.69 15.63 -8.77
C MET A 376 -16.93 15.74 -7.26
N GLU A 377 -18.19 15.77 -6.82
CA GLU A 377 -18.56 15.75 -5.41
C GLU A 377 -17.95 14.54 -4.70
N ILE A 378 -18.14 13.32 -5.23
CA ILE A 378 -17.56 12.10 -4.66
C ILE A 378 -16.03 12.19 -4.61
N ALA A 379 -15.38 12.70 -5.67
CA ALA A 379 -13.93 12.83 -5.74
C ALA A 379 -13.38 13.81 -4.71
N CYS A 380 -14.03 14.96 -4.51
CA CYS A 380 -13.67 15.95 -3.51
C CYS A 380 -13.86 15.41 -2.09
N ASP A 381 -14.99 14.78 -1.81
CA ASP A 381 -15.32 14.24 -0.50
C ASP A 381 -14.34 13.15 -0.06
N VAL A 382 -14.05 12.18 -0.96
CA VAL A 382 -13.11 11.10 -0.62
C VAL A 382 -11.69 11.64 -0.41
N THR A 383 -11.29 12.68 -1.16
CA THR A 383 -9.98 13.33 -1.00
C THR A 383 -9.90 14.08 0.34
N SER A 384 -10.96 14.78 0.73
CA SER A 384 -11.04 15.48 2.01
C SER A 384 -10.98 14.50 3.20
N ASP A 385 -11.70 13.38 3.11
CA ASP A 385 -11.70 12.34 4.12
C ASP A 385 -10.29 11.75 4.32
N GLU A 386 -9.56 11.44 3.23
CA GLU A 386 -8.21 10.87 3.32
C GLU A 386 -7.16 11.90 3.80
N ARG A 387 -7.30 13.17 3.43
CA ARG A 387 -6.47 14.24 4.02
C ARG A 387 -6.67 14.34 5.54
N ALA A 388 -7.91 14.26 6.01
CA ALA A 388 -8.23 14.33 7.43
C ALA A 388 -7.68 13.13 8.23
N ARG A 389 -7.58 11.95 7.59
CA ARG A 389 -6.98 10.75 8.20
C ARG A 389 -5.47 10.80 8.32
N GLY A 390 -4.81 11.57 7.44
CA GLY A 390 -3.35 11.71 7.44
C GLY A 390 -2.59 10.50 6.88
N ASP A 391 -3.26 9.54 6.22
CA ASP A 391 -2.60 8.42 5.53
C ASP A 391 -2.15 8.86 4.12
N ALA A 392 -0.87 9.14 3.98
CA ALA A 392 -0.28 9.62 2.74
C ALA A 392 -0.45 8.65 1.56
N LEU A 393 -0.39 7.33 1.79
CA LEU A 393 -0.52 6.33 0.74
C LEU A 393 -1.96 6.25 0.22
N SER A 394 -2.95 6.20 1.11
CA SER A 394 -4.36 6.23 0.75
C SER A 394 -4.73 7.53 0.04
N LEU A 395 -4.16 8.66 0.47
CA LEU A 395 -4.37 9.94 -0.21
C LEU A 395 -3.79 9.92 -1.64
N CYS A 396 -2.56 9.44 -1.86
CA CYS A 396 -2.00 9.28 -3.21
C CYS A 396 -2.89 8.38 -4.08
N GLN A 397 -3.41 7.29 -3.51
CA GLN A 397 -4.32 6.39 -4.21
C GLN A 397 -5.59 7.11 -4.69
N VAL A 398 -6.23 7.89 -3.82
CA VAL A 398 -7.45 8.65 -4.15
C VAL A 398 -7.18 9.74 -5.17
N LEU A 399 -6.07 10.48 -5.02
CA LEU A 399 -5.67 11.51 -5.97
C LEU A 399 -5.50 10.94 -7.38
N VAL A 400 -4.87 9.77 -7.50
CA VAL A 400 -4.65 9.10 -8.80
C VAL A 400 -5.93 8.46 -9.33
N GLN A 401 -6.73 7.80 -8.49
CA GLN A 401 -7.87 7.01 -8.96
C GLN A 401 -9.12 7.85 -9.24
N ALA A 402 -9.29 8.99 -8.56
CA ALA A 402 -10.48 9.82 -8.70
C ALA A 402 -10.18 11.31 -8.91
N ALA A 403 -9.51 11.98 -7.96
CA ALA A 403 -9.47 13.43 -7.91
C ALA A 403 -8.84 14.07 -9.16
N CYS A 404 -7.62 13.66 -9.53
CA CYS A 404 -6.96 14.18 -10.73
C CYS A 404 -7.72 13.85 -12.04
N PRO A 405 -8.07 12.56 -12.32
CA PRO A 405 -8.75 12.26 -13.58
C PRO A 405 -10.15 12.87 -13.67
N ILE A 406 -10.96 12.84 -12.60
CA ILE A 406 -12.30 13.43 -12.63
C ILE A 406 -12.23 14.95 -12.80
N GLY A 407 -11.36 15.63 -12.05
CA GLY A 407 -11.16 17.07 -12.19
C GLY A 407 -10.77 17.48 -13.62
N LEU A 408 -9.84 16.73 -14.27
CA LEU A 408 -9.48 16.94 -15.68
C LEU A 408 -10.64 16.66 -16.64
N MET A 409 -11.40 15.61 -16.41
CA MET A 409 -12.55 15.22 -17.26
C MET A 409 -13.71 16.22 -17.16
N VAL A 410 -13.92 16.82 -15.98
CA VAL A 410 -14.95 17.86 -15.75
C VAL A 410 -14.45 19.24 -16.22
N GLY A 411 -13.13 19.45 -16.19
CA GLY A 411 -12.47 20.70 -16.59
C GLY A 411 -12.32 21.70 -15.43
N ASP A 412 -12.32 21.24 -14.19
CA ASP A 412 -11.98 22.06 -13.02
C ASP A 412 -10.46 22.10 -12.82
N LEU A 413 -9.80 22.91 -13.64
CA LEU A 413 -8.33 23.01 -13.65
C LEU A 413 -7.75 23.64 -12.38
N ALA A 414 -8.55 24.34 -11.57
CA ALA A 414 -8.11 24.91 -10.31
C ALA A 414 -8.00 23.81 -9.25
N ALA A 415 -9.03 22.99 -9.09
CA ALA A 415 -8.99 21.83 -8.20
C ALA A 415 -7.88 20.82 -8.60
N VAL A 416 -7.71 20.57 -9.90
CA VAL A 416 -6.65 19.68 -10.41
C VAL A 416 -5.26 20.17 -10.04
N GLU A 417 -4.99 21.49 -10.07
CA GLU A 417 -3.69 22.03 -9.65
C GLU A 417 -3.36 21.67 -8.21
N GLU A 418 -4.33 21.78 -7.31
CA GLU A 418 -4.16 21.40 -5.91
C GLU A 418 -3.90 19.89 -5.78
N PHE A 419 -4.73 19.05 -6.43
CA PHE A 419 -4.61 17.60 -6.37
C PHE A 419 -3.26 17.09 -6.90
N VAL A 420 -2.81 17.63 -8.03
CA VAL A 420 -1.53 17.26 -8.63
C VAL A 420 -0.35 17.74 -7.77
N SER A 421 -0.47 18.93 -7.17
CA SER A 421 0.57 19.45 -6.27
C SER A 421 0.71 18.59 -5.02
N ASP A 422 -0.39 18.20 -4.38
CA ASP A 422 -0.38 17.28 -3.24
C ASP A 422 0.25 15.94 -3.60
N LEU A 423 -0.12 15.36 -4.76
CA LEU A 423 0.39 14.08 -5.22
C LEU A 423 1.92 14.12 -5.43
N ILE A 424 2.42 15.17 -6.09
CA ILE A 424 3.85 15.34 -6.33
C ILE A 424 4.58 15.58 -5.01
N GLU A 425 4.09 16.46 -4.13
CA GLU A 425 4.70 16.76 -2.84
C GLU A 425 4.82 15.50 -1.97
N LEU A 426 3.73 14.72 -1.84
CA LEU A 426 3.73 13.47 -1.08
C LEU A 426 4.70 12.45 -1.67
N SER A 427 4.70 12.29 -3.00
CA SER A 427 5.57 11.33 -3.67
C SER A 427 7.06 11.67 -3.52
N VAL A 428 7.43 12.94 -3.55
CA VAL A 428 8.80 13.42 -3.29
C VAL A 428 9.18 13.24 -1.83
N ARG A 429 8.31 13.63 -0.90
CA ARG A 429 8.55 13.50 0.55
C ARG A 429 8.84 12.08 0.99
N HIS A 430 8.18 11.09 0.36
CA HIS A 430 8.27 9.67 0.71
C HIS A 430 9.13 8.85 -0.25
N ASP A 431 9.79 9.48 -1.24
CA ASP A 431 10.61 8.81 -2.28
C ASP A 431 9.83 7.74 -3.07
N TRP A 432 8.58 8.04 -3.40
CA TRP A 432 7.69 7.14 -4.12
C TRP A 432 7.70 7.42 -5.63
N HIS A 433 8.67 6.90 -6.34
CA HIS A 433 8.87 7.13 -7.77
C HIS A 433 7.65 6.80 -8.64
N PHE A 434 6.93 5.74 -8.29
CA PHE A 434 5.72 5.32 -8.98
C PHE A 434 4.62 6.40 -8.93
N TRP A 435 4.30 6.91 -7.73
CA TRP A 435 3.30 7.97 -7.56
C TRP A 435 3.75 9.28 -8.19
N HIS A 436 5.05 9.56 -8.18
CA HIS A 436 5.64 10.73 -8.84
C HIS A 436 5.43 10.69 -10.35
N ALA A 437 5.60 9.54 -11.01
CA ALA A 437 5.36 9.39 -12.44
C ALA A 437 3.90 9.68 -12.81
N PHE A 438 2.92 9.22 -12.01
CA PHE A 438 1.51 9.59 -12.21
C PHE A 438 1.26 11.10 -12.02
N GLY A 439 1.83 11.69 -10.97
CA GLY A 439 1.75 13.14 -10.74
C GLY A 439 2.28 13.93 -11.94
N THR A 440 3.41 13.51 -12.52
CA THR A 440 4.00 14.12 -13.72
C THR A 440 3.09 13.97 -14.95
N CYS A 441 2.48 12.79 -15.16
CA CYS A 441 1.48 12.61 -16.23
C CYS A 441 0.29 13.56 -16.08
N PHE A 442 -0.31 13.64 -14.89
CA PHE A 442 -1.43 14.56 -14.65
C PHE A 442 -1.02 16.02 -14.79
N ARG A 443 0.19 16.39 -14.35
CA ARG A 443 0.76 17.73 -14.58
C ARG A 443 0.87 18.02 -16.07
N GLY A 444 1.32 17.06 -16.88
CA GLY A 444 1.39 17.19 -18.32
C GLY A 444 0.03 17.44 -18.96
N VAL A 445 -1.00 16.66 -18.59
CA VAL A 445 -2.37 16.86 -19.08
C VAL A 445 -2.91 18.24 -18.69
N LEU A 446 -2.75 18.64 -17.43
CA LEU A 446 -3.16 19.95 -16.93
C LEU A 446 -2.49 21.09 -17.70
N THR A 447 -1.20 20.96 -17.98
CA THR A 447 -0.41 21.95 -18.72
C THR A 447 -0.93 22.09 -20.15
N VAL A 448 -1.25 20.98 -20.83
CA VAL A 448 -1.90 20.99 -22.15
C VAL A 448 -3.26 21.69 -22.09
N GLN A 449 -4.10 21.35 -21.13
CA GLN A 449 -5.45 21.95 -21.02
C GLN A 449 -5.41 23.44 -20.67
N ARG A 450 -4.34 23.94 -20.05
CA ARG A 450 -4.07 25.36 -19.82
C ARG A 450 -3.50 26.11 -21.04
N GLY A 451 -3.20 25.39 -22.12
CA GLY A 451 -2.76 25.97 -23.39
C GLY A 451 -1.25 25.90 -23.63
N ASP A 452 -0.42 25.48 -22.69
CA ASP A 452 1.01 25.24 -22.94
C ASP A 452 1.24 23.82 -23.48
N LEU A 453 1.00 23.69 -24.78
CA LEU A 453 1.05 22.42 -25.49
C LEU A 453 2.48 21.82 -25.52
N ALA A 454 3.51 22.67 -25.66
CA ALA A 454 4.90 22.21 -25.79
C ALA A 454 5.42 21.64 -24.47
N ALA A 455 5.23 22.35 -23.37
CA ALA A 455 5.63 21.89 -22.05
C ALA A 455 4.83 20.65 -21.61
N GLY A 456 3.50 20.64 -21.87
CA GLY A 456 2.66 19.51 -21.53
C GLY A 456 3.03 18.22 -22.29
N LEU A 457 3.35 18.31 -23.59
CA LEU A 457 3.83 17.18 -24.37
C LEU A 457 5.16 16.64 -23.86
N HIS A 458 6.08 17.50 -23.46
CA HIS A 458 7.37 17.08 -22.91
C HIS A 458 7.18 16.28 -21.61
N LEU A 459 6.35 16.79 -20.69
CA LEU A 459 6.04 16.10 -19.43
C LEU A 459 5.38 14.73 -19.67
N LEU A 460 4.44 14.64 -20.61
CA LEU A 460 3.78 13.38 -20.97
C LEU A 460 4.75 12.37 -21.59
N GLU A 461 5.64 12.80 -22.49
CA GLU A 461 6.65 11.93 -23.11
C GLU A 461 7.61 11.35 -22.07
N GLU A 462 8.11 12.17 -21.15
CA GLU A 462 9.00 11.75 -20.07
C GLU A 462 8.31 10.76 -19.13
N ALA A 463 7.14 11.11 -18.62
CA ALA A 463 6.41 10.30 -17.67
C ALA A 463 5.94 8.95 -18.26
N LEU A 464 5.41 8.95 -19.49
CA LEU A 464 5.01 7.72 -20.19
C LEU A 464 6.21 6.80 -20.46
N SER A 465 7.41 7.37 -20.75
CA SER A 465 8.64 6.58 -20.88
C SER A 465 8.99 5.86 -19.57
N GLY A 466 8.86 6.53 -18.42
CA GLY A 466 9.05 5.93 -17.11
C GLY A 466 8.03 4.83 -16.79
N LEU A 467 6.76 5.04 -17.15
CA LEU A 467 5.66 4.09 -16.89
C LEU A 467 5.70 2.84 -17.79
N ARG A 468 6.35 2.88 -18.95
CA ARG A 468 6.45 1.70 -19.86
C ARG A 468 7.08 0.47 -19.22
N ASN A 469 7.96 0.68 -18.26
CA ASN A 469 8.71 -0.38 -17.58
C ASN A 469 8.00 -0.86 -16.29
N ILE A 470 6.84 -0.29 -15.99
CA ILE A 470 6.05 -0.63 -14.80
C ILE A 470 4.81 -1.38 -15.27
N ASP A 471 4.66 -2.64 -14.86
CA ASP A 471 3.51 -3.51 -15.20
C ASP A 471 2.16 -2.98 -14.70
N PHE A 472 2.14 -1.86 -13.99
CA PHE A 472 0.93 -1.26 -13.43
C PHE A 472 0.21 -0.36 -14.43
N GLY A 473 -0.78 -0.93 -15.11
CA GLY A 473 -1.38 -0.33 -16.27
C GLY A 473 -2.71 0.43 -16.15
N VAL A 474 -3.30 0.59 -14.96
CA VAL A 474 -4.71 1.04 -14.80
C VAL A 474 -5.01 2.42 -15.42
N HIS A 475 -4.05 3.34 -15.48
CA HIS A 475 -4.22 4.67 -16.09
C HIS A 475 -3.43 4.86 -17.39
N TYR A 476 -2.64 3.87 -17.79
CA TYR A 476 -1.77 4.02 -18.95
C TYR A 476 -2.57 4.28 -20.24
N LEU A 477 -3.70 3.61 -20.40
CA LEU A 477 -4.59 3.80 -21.54
C LEU A 477 -5.16 5.23 -21.58
N TYR A 478 -5.56 5.78 -20.44
CA TYR A 478 -6.02 7.16 -20.33
C TYR A 478 -4.92 8.16 -20.72
N PHE A 479 -3.70 8.00 -20.21
CA PHE A 479 -2.59 8.88 -20.55
C PHE A 479 -2.16 8.78 -22.02
N LEU A 480 -2.27 7.60 -22.64
CA LEU A 480 -2.06 7.46 -24.09
C LEU A 480 -3.10 8.27 -24.89
N CYS A 481 -4.35 8.27 -24.44
CA CYS A 481 -5.41 9.10 -25.04
C CYS A 481 -5.10 10.60 -24.95
N GLU A 482 -4.72 11.07 -23.76
CA GLU A 482 -4.37 12.47 -23.55
C GLU A 482 -3.13 12.89 -24.34
N TYR A 483 -2.12 12.01 -24.40
CA TYR A 483 -0.92 12.23 -25.21
C TYR A 483 -1.23 12.29 -26.72
N ALA A 484 -2.06 11.36 -27.22
CA ALA A 484 -2.49 11.35 -28.62
C ALA A 484 -3.30 12.60 -28.99
N SER A 485 -4.19 13.04 -28.07
CA SER A 485 -4.94 14.28 -28.23
C SER A 485 -4.01 15.49 -28.31
N ALA A 486 -3.03 15.59 -27.42
CA ALA A 486 -2.04 16.67 -27.41
C ALA A 486 -1.17 16.68 -28.68
N LEU A 487 -0.75 15.49 -29.16
CA LEU A 487 -0.03 15.36 -30.46
C LEU A 487 -0.88 15.86 -31.63
N GLY A 488 -2.17 15.53 -31.65
CA GLY A 488 -3.10 16.02 -32.67
C GLY A 488 -3.25 17.55 -32.64
N LEU A 489 -3.30 18.16 -31.47
CA LEU A 489 -3.31 19.62 -31.29
C LEU A 489 -1.99 20.27 -31.77
N ALA A 490 -0.86 19.57 -31.61
CA ALA A 490 0.45 20.03 -32.08
C ALA A 490 0.68 19.81 -33.59
N GLY A 491 -0.31 19.29 -34.34
CA GLY A 491 -0.16 18.96 -35.75
C GLY A 491 0.67 17.70 -36.04
N ARG A 492 1.00 16.92 -35.01
CA ARG A 492 1.76 15.65 -35.11
C ARG A 492 0.81 14.46 -35.22
N THR A 493 -0.12 14.52 -36.18
CA THR A 493 -1.25 13.57 -36.28
C THR A 493 -0.82 12.13 -36.47
N ASP A 494 0.25 11.87 -37.25
CA ASP A 494 0.77 10.52 -37.47
C ASP A 494 1.23 9.88 -36.14
N ARG A 495 2.01 10.61 -35.35
CA ARG A 495 2.44 10.14 -34.01
C ARG A 495 1.25 9.97 -33.05
N GLY A 496 0.23 10.83 -33.19
CA GLY A 496 -1.02 10.69 -32.44
C GLY A 496 -1.75 9.39 -32.79
N LEU A 497 -1.83 9.04 -34.07
CA LEU A 497 -2.41 7.78 -34.53
C LEU A 497 -1.60 6.56 -34.05
N ASP A 498 -0.27 6.64 -34.08
CA ASP A 498 0.59 5.58 -33.54
C ASP A 498 0.30 5.35 -32.04
N ALA A 499 0.09 6.40 -31.26
CA ALA A 499 -0.28 6.28 -29.84
C ALA A 499 -1.67 5.65 -29.66
N ILE A 500 -2.62 5.98 -30.52
CA ILE A 500 -3.98 5.39 -30.51
C ILE A 500 -3.93 3.91 -30.90
N GLU A 501 -3.16 3.51 -31.91
CA GLU A 501 -3.02 2.11 -32.28
C GLU A 501 -2.36 1.29 -31.12
N GLN A 502 -1.39 1.87 -30.43
CA GLN A 502 -0.86 1.28 -29.19
C GLN A 502 -1.95 1.12 -28.12
N ALA A 503 -2.82 2.13 -27.95
CA ALA A 503 -3.93 2.08 -27.01
C ALA A 503 -4.94 0.99 -27.37
N ILE A 504 -5.30 0.84 -28.65
CA ILE A 504 -6.18 -0.21 -29.16
C ILE A 504 -5.56 -1.60 -28.91
N ALA A 505 -4.31 -1.79 -29.33
CA ALA A 505 -3.61 -3.07 -29.17
C ALA A 505 -3.50 -3.49 -27.68
N ARG A 506 -3.30 -2.52 -26.77
CA ARG A 506 -3.33 -2.77 -25.33
C ARG A 506 -4.74 -3.13 -24.85
N SER A 507 -5.75 -2.35 -25.25
CA SER A 507 -7.14 -2.62 -24.91
C SER A 507 -7.57 -4.02 -25.34
N ASP A 508 -7.17 -4.45 -26.55
CA ASP A 508 -7.50 -5.79 -27.07
C ASP A 508 -6.76 -6.91 -26.34
N ARG A 509 -5.49 -6.70 -26.01
CA ARG A 509 -4.69 -7.69 -25.26
C ARG A 509 -5.22 -7.94 -23.88
N ASN A 510 -5.63 -6.88 -23.18
CA ASN A 510 -5.99 -6.90 -21.78
C ASN A 510 -7.50 -6.98 -21.55
N ASP A 511 -8.29 -6.87 -22.63
CA ASP A 511 -9.74 -6.67 -22.59
C ASP A 511 -10.13 -5.43 -21.75
N GLU A 512 -9.26 -4.41 -21.74
CA GLU A 512 -9.46 -3.16 -21.01
C GLU A 512 -10.38 -2.23 -21.81
N ARG A 513 -11.69 -2.22 -21.47
CA ARG A 513 -12.72 -1.58 -22.29
C ARG A 513 -13.31 -0.29 -21.71
N TRP A 514 -13.01 0.07 -20.47
CA TRP A 514 -13.67 1.18 -19.79
C TRP A 514 -13.62 2.54 -20.55
N CYS A 515 -12.56 2.79 -21.34
CA CYS A 515 -12.42 4.01 -22.13
C CYS A 515 -12.22 3.75 -23.65
N ILE A 516 -12.55 2.56 -24.15
CA ILE A 516 -12.36 2.21 -25.58
C ILE A 516 -13.12 3.16 -26.51
N ALA A 517 -14.30 3.63 -26.10
CA ALA A 517 -15.07 4.59 -26.86
C ALA A 517 -14.32 5.94 -27.04
N GLU A 518 -13.54 6.37 -26.01
CA GLU A 518 -12.69 7.56 -26.08
C GLU A 518 -11.49 7.36 -27.01
N VAL A 519 -10.84 6.17 -26.94
CA VAL A 519 -9.74 5.81 -27.86
C VAL A 519 -10.20 5.91 -29.31
N LEU A 520 -11.34 5.33 -29.64
CA LEU A 520 -11.90 5.32 -30.98
C LEU A 520 -12.39 6.73 -31.41
N ARG A 521 -12.92 7.51 -30.48
CA ARG A 521 -13.26 8.92 -30.72
C ARG A 521 -12.04 9.74 -31.14
N LEU A 522 -10.94 9.59 -30.41
CA LEU A 522 -9.67 10.29 -30.72
C LEU A 522 -9.08 9.81 -32.04
N ARG A 523 -9.20 8.52 -32.37
CA ARG A 523 -8.86 8.04 -33.71
C ARG A 523 -9.64 8.79 -34.78
N GLY A 524 -10.94 8.96 -34.61
CA GLY A 524 -11.79 9.73 -35.53
C GLY A 524 -11.36 11.18 -35.66
N GLU A 525 -11.02 11.86 -34.55
CA GLU A 525 -10.55 13.24 -34.58
C GLU A 525 -9.19 13.39 -35.30
N LEU A 526 -8.27 12.46 -35.09
CA LEU A 526 -6.96 12.50 -35.74
C LEU A 526 -7.07 12.23 -37.25
N LEU A 527 -7.88 11.25 -37.67
CA LEU A 527 -8.18 10.98 -39.07
C LEU A 527 -8.88 12.17 -39.74
N HIS A 528 -9.82 12.82 -39.05
CA HIS A 528 -10.45 14.03 -39.55
C HIS A 528 -9.43 15.14 -39.79
N ARG A 529 -8.47 15.37 -38.90
CA ARG A 529 -7.36 16.33 -39.08
C ARG A 529 -6.42 15.99 -40.24
N GLN A 530 -6.34 14.72 -40.64
CA GLN A 530 -5.59 14.28 -41.84
C GLN A 530 -6.41 14.44 -43.12
N GLY A 531 -7.71 14.76 -43.03
CA GLY A 531 -8.62 14.85 -44.18
C GLY A 531 -9.22 13.49 -44.59
N GLU A 532 -9.02 12.44 -43.81
CA GLU A 532 -9.54 11.09 -44.04
C GLU A 532 -11.00 10.98 -43.54
N LEU A 533 -11.93 11.68 -44.25
CA LEU A 533 -13.29 11.93 -43.74
C LEU A 533 -14.10 10.64 -43.57
N GLU A 534 -14.03 9.67 -44.51
CA GLU A 534 -14.77 8.41 -44.40
C GLU A 534 -14.23 7.52 -43.30
N SER A 535 -12.91 7.44 -43.15
CA SER A 535 -12.24 6.69 -42.09
C SER A 535 -12.58 7.29 -40.71
N ALA A 536 -12.65 8.62 -40.61
CA ALA A 536 -13.04 9.33 -39.41
C ALA A 536 -14.51 9.05 -39.02
N ASP A 537 -15.45 9.08 -39.99
CA ASP A 537 -16.87 8.77 -39.77
C ASP A 537 -17.06 7.32 -39.26
N ALA A 538 -16.33 6.36 -39.86
CA ALA A 538 -16.34 4.97 -39.42
C ALA A 538 -15.80 4.81 -38.00
N ALA A 539 -14.74 5.53 -37.62
CA ALA A 539 -14.19 5.52 -36.26
C ALA A 539 -15.19 6.10 -35.23
N PHE A 540 -15.85 7.22 -35.53
CA PHE A 540 -16.88 7.77 -34.68
C PHE A 540 -18.12 6.84 -34.57
N ALA A 541 -18.52 6.18 -35.66
CA ALA A 541 -19.61 5.20 -35.62
C ALA A 541 -19.28 4.03 -34.68
N THR A 542 -18.06 3.49 -34.75
CA THR A 542 -17.62 2.42 -33.85
C THR A 542 -17.53 2.89 -32.40
N ALA A 543 -17.01 4.10 -32.16
CA ALA A 543 -16.96 4.72 -30.83
C ALA A 543 -18.36 4.86 -30.20
N ARG A 544 -19.36 5.24 -31.01
CA ARG A 544 -20.77 5.37 -30.58
C ARG A 544 -21.34 4.02 -30.11
N VAL A 545 -21.13 2.97 -30.87
CA VAL A 545 -21.60 1.62 -30.50
C VAL A 545 -21.03 1.22 -29.13
N TRP A 546 -19.75 1.49 -28.87
CA TRP A 546 -19.16 1.20 -27.56
C TRP A 546 -19.74 2.08 -26.45
N ALA A 547 -19.88 3.39 -26.67
CA ALA A 547 -20.44 4.31 -25.67
C ALA A 547 -21.88 3.94 -25.30
N GLU A 548 -22.71 3.55 -26.29
CA GLU A 548 -24.08 3.07 -26.05
C GLU A 548 -24.12 1.77 -25.25
N ARG A 549 -23.30 0.79 -25.64
CA ARG A 549 -23.17 -0.48 -24.91
C ARG A 549 -22.77 -0.27 -23.45
N GLN A 550 -21.90 0.69 -23.19
CA GLN A 550 -21.41 1.00 -21.84
C GLN A 550 -22.35 1.93 -21.05
N GLY A 551 -23.37 2.49 -21.68
CA GLY A 551 -24.17 3.55 -21.09
C GLY A 551 -23.37 4.81 -20.78
N ALA A 552 -22.28 5.05 -21.53
CA ALA A 552 -21.32 6.11 -21.29
C ALA A 552 -21.75 7.43 -21.95
N LEU A 553 -22.72 8.12 -21.34
CA LEU A 553 -23.34 9.33 -21.87
C LEU A 553 -22.33 10.47 -22.05
N SER A 554 -21.36 10.64 -21.14
CA SER A 554 -20.31 11.66 -21.31
C SER A 554 -19.45 11.40 -22.54
N LEU A 555 -19.11 10.14 -22.82
CA LEU A 555 -18.40 9.79 -24.05
C LEU A 555 -19.30 9.95 -25.29
N SER A 556 -20.60 9.62 -25.20
CA SER A 556 -21.54 9.89 -26.28
C SER A 556 -21.58 11.39 -26.66
N LEU A 557 -21.49 12.27 -25.66
CA LEU A 557 -21.43 13.74 -25.91
C LEU A 557 -20.15 14.14 -26.63
N ARG A 558 -19.00 13.65 -26.19
CA ARG A 558 -17.70 13.90 -26.84
C ARG A 558 -17.68 13.38 -28.28
N ILE A 559 -18.19 12.16 -28.50
CA ILE A 559 -18.28 11.54 -29.82
C ILE A 559 -19.21 12.35 -30.74
N ALA A 560 -20.39 12.71 -30.27
CA ALA A 560 -21.34 13.50 -31.04
C ALA A 560 -20.77 14.90 -31.38
N THR A 561 -19.99 15.48 -30.45
CA THR A 561 -19.31 16.76 -30.66
C THR A 561 -18.23 16.68 -31.75
N GLY A 562 -17.40 15.62 -31.74
CA GLY A 562 -16.39 15.34 -32.77
C GLY A 562 -17.01 15.03 -34.13
N ALA A 563 -17.99 14.13 -34.15
CA ALA A 563 -18.74 13.75 -35.36
C ALA A 563 -19.50 14.96 -35.97
N ALA A 564 -20.04 15.85 -35.14
CA ALA A 564 -20.73 17.03 -35.64
C ALA A 564 -19.81 17.99 -36.44
N ARG A 565 -18.59 18.16 -35.99
CA ARG A 565 -17.56 18.94 -36.73
C ARG A 565 -17.23 18.29 -38.08
N LEU A 566 -16.97 16.96 -38.06
CA LEU A 566 -16.73 16.18 -39.27
C LEU A 566 -17.91 16.32 -40.26
N TRP A 567 -19.15 16.14 -39.78
CA TRP A 567 -20.33 16.19 -40.64
C TRP A 567 -20.65 17.60 -41.15
N GLN A 568 -20.24 18.65 -40.45
CA GLN A 568 -20.29 20.01 -41.00
C GLN A 568 -19.37 20.14 -42.21
N ASP A 569 -18.13 19.62 -42.13
CA ASP A 569 -17.18 19.66 -43.25
C ASP A 569 -17.63 18.75 -44.42
N MET A 570 -18.39 17.67 -44.12
CA MET A 570 -19.01 16.81 -45.14
C MET A 570 -20.34 17.34 -45.68
N GLY A 571 -20.78 18.54 -45.28
CA GLY A 571 -22.06 19.12 -45.71
C GLY A 571 -23.32 18.51 -45.04
N ARG A 572 -23.16 17.74 -44.00
CA ARG A 572 -24.24 17.01 -43.28
C ARG A 572 -24.70 17.76 -42.02
N ALA A 573 -24.78 19.08 -42.03
CA ALA A 573 -25.04 19.91 -40.85
C ALA A 573 -26.38 19.59 -40.14
N ALA A 574 -27.42 19.19 -40.88
CA ALA A 574 -28.71 18.79 -40.29
C ALA A 574 -28.58 17.54 -39.40
N ALA A 575 -27.83 16.52 -39.84
CA ALA A 575 -27.59 15.32 -39.07
C ALA A 575 -26.75 15.62 -37.81
N ALA A 576 -25.72 16.46 -37.94
CA ALA A 576 -24.90 16.93 -36.82
C ALA A 576 -25.75 17.60 -35.71
N ARG A 577 -26.66 18.51 -36.11
CA ARG A 577 -27.54 19.20 -35.18
C ARG A 577 -28.54 18.25 -34.51
N ALA A 578 -29.12 17.33 -35.24
CA ALA A 578 -30.08 16.37 -34.71
C ALA A 578 -29.45 15.47 -33.65
N GLU A 579 -28.27 14.92 -33.91
CA GLU A 579 -27.54 14.04 -32.96
C GLU A 579 -27.11 14.80 -31.71
N LEU A 580 -26.46 15.95 -31.85
CA LEU A 580 -26.06 16.75 -30.70
C LEU A 580 -27.24 17.17 -29.82
N THR A 581 -28.39 17.55 -30.44
CA THR A 581 -29.59 17.88 -29.69
C THR A 581 -30.09 16.68 -28.88
N ALA A 582 -30.15 15.49 -29.50
CA ALA A 582 -30.60 14.28 -28.84
C ALA A 582 -29.71 13.90 -27.67
N VAL A 583 -28.39 13.96 -27.83
CA VAL A 583 -27.45 13.62 -26.76
C VAL A 583 -27.45 14.65 -25.62
N CYS A 584 -27.42 15.98 -25.95
CA CYS A 584 -27.49 17.03 -24.94
C CYS A 584 -28.78 16.98 -24.11
N GLY A 585 -29.90 16.58 -24.71
CA GLY A 585 -31.21 16.48 -24.05
C GLY A 585 -31.27 15.34 -23.00
N ARG A 586 -30.32 14.46 -22.96
CA ARG A 586 -30.24 13.36 -21.96
C ARG A 586 -29.54 13.77 -20.67
N PHE A 587 -28.80 14.88 -20.65
CA PHE A 587 -28.12 15.37 -19.47
C PHE A 587 -29.08 16.07 -18.51
N THR A 588 -28.95 15.75 -17.23
CA THR A 588 -29.70 16.36 -16.12
C THR A 588 -28.84 17.25 -15.24
N GLU A 589 -27.51 17.18 -15.39
CA GLU A 589 -26.51 17.97 -14.67
C GLU A 589 -25.27 18.20 -15.57
N GLY A 590 -24.21 18.82 -15.03
CA GLY A 590 -22.96 19.01 -15.76
C GLY A 590 -23.00 20.09 -16.85
N PHE A 591 -23.99 20.96 -16.83
CA PHE A 591 -24.15 22.02 -17.84
C PHE A 591 -23.00 23.01 -17.86
N GLY A 592 -22.24 23.10 -16.76
CA GLY A 592 -21.04 23.93 -16.63
C GLY A 592 -19.75 23.27 -17.12
N THR A 593 -19.76 21.99 -17.51
CA THR A 593 -18.56 21.31 -18.00
C THR A 593 -18.09 21.81 -19.35
N ALA A 594 -16.78 21.66 -19.62
CA ALA A 594 -16.22 22.09 -20.91
C ALA A 594 -16.85 21.30 -22.07
N ASP A 595 -17.12 20.01 -21.91
CA ASP A 595 -17.71 19.16 -22.94
C ASP A 595 -19.13 19.60 -23.29
N TYR A 596 -19.98 19.92 -22.31
CA TYR A 596 -21.35 20.37 -22.55
C TYR A 596 -21.37 21.76 -23.19
N ARG A 597 -20.54 22.69 -22.71
CA ARG A 597 -20.41 24.02 -23.31
C ARG A 597 -19.94 23.96 -24.77
N ASN A 598 -18.97 23.09 -25.08
CA ASN A 598 -18.50 22.90 -26.45
C ASN A 598 -19.59 22.34 -27.37
N ALA A 599 -20.38 21.39 -26.92
CA ALA A 599 -21.53 20.84 -27.66
C ALA A 599 -22.58 21.91 -27.92
N ARG A 600 -22.92 22.69 -26.90
CA ARG A 600 -23.89 23.84 -27.03
C ARG A 600 -23.40 24.90 -27.99
N ALA A 601 -22.13 25.29 -27.96
CA ALA A 601 -21.56 26.27 -28.87
C ALA A 601 -21.73 25.85 -30.34
N ILE A 602 -21.56 24.57 -30.66
CA ILE A 602 -21.79 24.04 -32.01
C ILE A 602 -23.29 24.13 -32.38
N LEU A 603 -24.20 23.78 -31.47
CA LEU A 603 -25.64 23.87 -31.69
C LEU A 603 -26.10 25.32 -31.93
N ASP A 604 -25.52 26.28 -31.20
CA ASP A 604 -25.86 27.69 -31.27
C ASP A 604 -25.16 28.42 -32.45
N GLY A 605 -24.35 27.67 -33.24
CA GLY A 605 -23.65 28.22 -34.42
C GLY A 605 -22.43 29.09 -34.06
N VAL A 606 -21.99 29.08 -32.81
CA VAL A 606 -20.82 29.82 -32.33
C VAL A 606 -19.57 28.97 -32.59
N ASN A 607 -18.58 29.52 -33.31
CA ASN A 607 -17.31 28.82 -33.51
C ASN A 607 -16.56 28.77 -32.17
N PRO A 608 -16.34 27.55 -31.57
CA PRO A 608 -15.71 27.43 -30.26
C PRO A 608 -14.26 27.95 -30.20
N ALA A 609 -13.62 28.19 -31.33
CA ALA A 609 -12.30 28.82 -31.38
C ALA A 609 -12.30 30.31 -30.94
N VAL A 610 -13.47 30.97 -30.95
CA VAL A 610 -13.62 32.38 -30.54
C VAL A 610 -13.98 32.50 -29.05
N ALA A 611 -14.50 31.47 -28.43
CA ALA A 611 -14.94 31.46 -27.03
C ALA A 611 -13.80 31.21 -26.02
N ARG A 612 -12.56 30.98 -26.46
CA ARG A 612 -11.35 30.75 -25.62
C ARG A 612 -10.45 31.99 -25.51
N ARG A 613 -10.94 33.22 -25.82
CA ARG A 613 -10.23 34.47 -25.55
C ARG A 613 -10.75 35.18 -24.31
#